data_c9f58bdd97c00a933845f121f8b22d6f
#
_entry.id   c9f58bdd97c00a933845f121f8b22d6f
#
_cell.length_a   1.000
_cell.length_b   1.000
_cell.length_c   1.000
_cell.angle_alpha   90.00
_cell.angle_beta   90.00
_cell.angle_gamma   90.00
#
_symmetry.space_group_name_H-M   'P 1'
#
loop_
_entity.id
_entity.type
_entity.pdbx_description
1 polymer ?
#
loop_
_entity_poly.entity_id
_entity_poly.type
_entity_poly.pdbx_seq_one_letter_code
_entity_poly.pdbx_strand_id
1 'polypeptide(L)'
;LLLARMIPRTDLDPSGIELIIDEPISGGPSQTFNFGKSSLEVGFTGELGAETSLVIKPDGTFKINPPAGFMVEGGAFANWTAKNTDTTEPLLLIGTANASRLEAKEISAFLGLEFDWQAEEEQADAKVNIKIEIKDGKLLIKSSDPDGFLAQILPEDGIALDFGILIGFDSDRGFYFEGSG
;
A
#
# COMPACT_ATOMS: atom_id res chain seq x y z
N LEU A 1 -4.90 -17.88 -18.63
CA LEU A 1 -4.60 -18.80 -17.53
C LEU A 1 -5.11 -18.14 -16.25
N LEU A 2 -6.06 -18.76 -15.57
CA LEU A 2 -6.55 -18.25 -14.29
C LEU A 2 -5.66 -18.90 -13.22
N LEU A 3 -4.75 -18.13 -12.62
CA LEU A 3 -3.88 -18.63 -11.55
C LEU A 3 -4.62 -18.76 -10.22
N ALA A 4 -5.74 -18.06 -10.08
CA ALA A 4 -6.56 -18.08 -8.87
C ALA A 4 -8.01 -17.76 -9.20
N ARG A 5 -8.94 -18.27 -8.40
CA ARG A 5 -10.37 -17.96 -8.47
C ARG A 5 -10.88 -17.43 -7.14
N MET A 6 -11.88 -16.57 -7.21
CA MET A 6 -12.50 -15.95 -6.04
C MET A 6 -13.93 -16.51 -5.89
N ILE A 7 -14.25 -16.99 -4.70
CA ILE A 7 -15.56 -17.58 -4.37
C ILE A 7 -16.16 -16.83 -3.19
N PRO A 8 -17.40 -16.34 -3.28
CA PRO A 8 -18.10 -15.82 -2.11
C PRO A 8 -18.45 -16.96 -1.14
N ARG A 9 -18.12 -16.78 0.14
CA ARG A 9 -18.38 -17.73 1.22
C ARG A 9 -19.54 -17.22 2.07
N THR A 10 -20.74 -17.49 1.59
CA THR A 10 -21.99 -17.13 2.28
C THR A 10 -22.38 -18.14 3.36
N ASP A 11 -21.70 -19.25 3.41
CA ASP A 11 -21.82 -20.31 4.41
C ASP A 11 -21.08 -20.00 5.73
N LEU A 12 -20.26 -18.93 5.76
CA LEU A 12 -19.55 -18.47 6.93
C LEU A 12 -20.33 -17.37 7.68
N ASP A 13 -20.10 -17.26 8.97
CA ASP A 13 -20.61 -16.16 9.81
C ASP A 13 -19.42 -15.41 10.48
N PRO A 14 -19.19 -14.13 10.13
CA PRO A 14 -19.78 -13.41 8.99
C PRO A 14 -19.35 -13.98 7.63
N SER A 15 -20.16 -13.75 6.60
CA SER A 15 -19.86 -14.12 5.22
C SER A 15 -18.52 -13.53 4.78
N GLY A 16 -17.77 -14.24 3.96
CA GLY A 16 -16.43 -13.85 3.52
C GLY A 16 -16.18 -14.08 2.02
N ILE A 17 -14.96 -13.92 1.65
CA ILE A 17 -14.45 -14.23 0.30
C ILE A 17 -13.35 -15.26 0.43
N GLU A 18 -13.37 -16.29 -0.39
CA GLU A 18 -12.29 -17.27 -0.50
C GLU A 18 -11.57 -17.10 -1.84
N LEU A 19 -10.26 -16.95 -1.77
CA LEU A 19 -9.37 -16.95 -2.92
C LEU A 19 -8.69 -18.33 -2.97
N ILE A 20 -8.88 -19.06 -4.05
CA ILE A 20 -8.29 -20.40 -4.25
C ILE A 20 -7.22 -20.30 -5.34
N ILE A 21 -6.05 -20.84 -5.07
CA ILE A 21 -4.94 -20.93 -6.03
C ILE A 21 -5.14 -22.19 -6.86
N ASP A 22 -5.42 -22.05 -8.15
CA ASP A 22 -5.69 -23.17 -9.04
C ASP A 22 -4.42 -23.87 -9.56
N GLU A 23 -3.32 -23.13 -9.69
CA GLU A 23 -2.02 -23.66 -10.10
C GLU A 23 -0.94 -23.24 -9.10
N PRO A 24 0.08 -24.07 -8.83
CA PRO A 24 1.13 -23.70 -7.89
C PRO A 24 1.86 -22.45 -8.37
N ILE A 25 2.05 -21.52 -7.45
CA ILE A 25 2.78 -20.27 -7.66
C ILE A 25 4.10 -20.38 -6.91
N SER A 26 5.22 -20.24 -7.61
CA SER A 26 6.55 -20.26 -7.01
C SER A 26 7.36 -19.03 -7.41
N GLY A 27 8.12 -18.50 -6.47
CA GLY A 27 9.20 -17.55 -6.69
C GLY A 27 8.81 -16.15 -7.10
N GLY A 28 8.22 -15.32 -6.30
CA GLY A 28 8.16 -13.87 -6.42
C GLY A 28 7.63 -13.25 -7.74
N PRO A 29 6.61 -13.80 -8.42
CA PRO A 29 6.04 -13.13 -9.58
C PRO A 29 5.38 -11.82 -9.14
N SER A 30 5.67 -10.74 -9.87
CA SER A 30 4.93 -9.50 -9.73
C SER A 30 4.41 -9.01 -11.06
N GLN A 31 3.32 -8.26 -11.02
CA GLN A 31 2.74 -7.61 -12.20
C GLN A 31 2.47 -6.15 -11.91
N THR A 32 2.92 -5.30 -12.84
CA THR A 32 2.71 -3.86 -12.74
C THR A 32 1.65 -3.40 -13.73
N PHE A 33 0.68 -2.66 -13.22
CA PHE A 33 -0.37 -1.99 -13.98
C PHE A 33 -0.11 -0.49 -13.94
N ASN A 34 -0.07 0.16 -15.11
CA ASN A 34 0.19 1.60 -15.21
C ASN A 34 -1.10 2.37 -15.49
N PHE A 35 -1.33 3.45 -14.74
CA PHE A 35 -2.51 4.31 -14.81
C PHE A 35 -2.08 5.79 -14.89
N GLY A 36 -1.66 6.24 -16.06
CA GLY A 36 -1.18 7.59 -16.24
C GLY A 36 0.05 7.91 -15.39
N LYS A 37 -0.11 8.73 -14.35
CA LYS A 37 0.95 9.12 -13.43
C LYS A 37 1.13 8.14 -12.26
N SER A 38 0.35 7.07 -12.21
CA SER A 38 0.43 6.08 -11.15
C SER A 38 0.62 4.67 -11.68
N SER A 39 1.17 3.81 -10.85
CA SER A 39 1.32 2.39 -11.10
C SER A 39 0.88 1.60 -9.87
N LEU A 40 0.34 0.42 -10.10
CA LEU A 40 0.05 -0.56 -9.09
C LEU A 40 0.86 -1.82 -9.41
N GLU A 41 1.74 -2.18 -8.51
CA GLU A 41 2.43 -3.47 -8.56
C GLU A 41 1.77 -4.41 -7.55
N VAL A 42 1.40 -5.59 -8.01
CA VAL A 42 0.92 -6.69 -7.16
C VAL A 42 1.84 -7.88 -7.35
N GLY A 43 2.13 -8.58 -6.27
CA GLY A 43 3.05 -9.71 -6.33
C GLY A 43 2.87 -10.68 -5.18
N PHE A 44 3.54 -11.82 -5.35
CA PHE A 44 3.66 -12.85 -4.34
C PHE A 44 5.13 -13.14 -4.08
N THR A 45 5.45 -13.53 -2.86
CA THR A 45 6.76 -14.03 -2.45
C THR A 45 6.57 -15.41 -1.84
N GLY A 46 7.49 -16.34 -2.10
CA GLY A 46 7.41 -17.70 -1.56
C GLY A 46 6.76 -18.72 -2.51
N GLU A 47 6.23 -19.79 -1.94
CA GLU A 47 5.61 -20.89 -2.69
C GLU A 47 4.18 -21.11 -2.19
N LEU A 48 3.23 -21.08 -3.10
CA LEU A 48 1.84 -21.44 -2.87
C LEU A 48 1.51 -22.69 -3.68
N GLY A 49 1.12 -23.76 -3.01
CA GLY A 49 0.63 -24.96 -3.68
C GLY A 49 -0.70 -24.74 -4.38
N ALA A 50 -0.97 -25.52 -5.42
CA ALA A 50 -2.33 -25.61 -5.95
C ALA A 50 -3.30 -26.02 -4.84
N GLU A 51 -4.55 -25.53 -4.92
CA GLU A 51 -5.60 -25.73 -3.92
C GLU A 51 -5.36 -25.01 -2.57
N THR A 52 -4.27 -24.24 -2.42
CA THR A 52 -4.16 -23.31 -1.28
C THR A 52 -5.30 -22.31 -1.35
N SER A 53 -6.04 -22.14 -0.26
CA SER A 53 -7.09 -21.13 -0.21
C SER A 53 -6.88 -20.13 0.92
N LEU A 54 -7.27 -18.89 0.64
CA LEU A 54 -7.27 -17.76 1.59
C LEU A 54 -8.71 -17.30 1.79
N VAL A 55 -9.24 -17.45 2.99
CA VAL A 55 -10.55 -16.94 3.38
C VAL A 55 -10.38 -15.61 4.08
N ILE A 56 -11.03 -14.57 3.58
CA ILE A 56 -11.00 -13.22 4.14
C ILE A 56 -12.40 -12.85 4.59
N LYS A 57 -12.56 -12.37 5.83
CA LYS A 57 -13.83 -11.90 6.39
C LYS A 57 -13.87 -10.38 6.54
N PRO A 58 -15.06 -9.77 6.58
CA PRO A 58 -15.22 -8.32 6.73
C PRO A 58 -14.70 -7.75 8.06
N ASP A 59 -14.58 -8.58 9.09
CA ASP A 59 -14.01 -8.22 10.40
C ASP A 59 -12.47 -8.12 10.38
N GLY A 60 -11.84 -8.35 9.21
CA GLY A 60 -10.40 -8.34 9.04
C GLY A 60 -9.73 -9.67 9.38
N THR A 61 -10.50 -10.68 9.84
CA THR A 61 -9.93 -12.01 10.04
C THR A 61 -9.70 -12.72 8.71
N PHE A 62 -8.65 -13.48 8.64
CA PHE A 62 -8.36 -14.32 7.47
C PHE A 62 -7.88 -15.69 7.93
N LYS A 63 -8.08 -16.68 7.07
CA LYS A 63 -7.63 -18.06 7.28
C LYS A 63 -7.01 -18.58 6.01
N ILE A 64 -5.81 -19.14 6.14
CA ILE A 64 -5.14 -19.85 5.05
C ILE A 64 -5.41 -21.34 5.26
N ASN A 65 -5.83 -22.01 4.20
CA ASN A 65 -6.02 -23.44 4.17
C ASN A 65 -5.11 -24.01 3.07
N PRO A 66 -3.91 -24.51 3.41
CA PRO A 66 -3.04 -25.16 2.47
C PRO A 66 -3.54 -26.59 2.18
N PRO A 67 -3.17 -27.17 1.04
CA PRO A 67 -3.41 -28.58 0.80
C PRO A 67 -2.64 -29.44 1.81
N ALA A 68 -3.17 -30.62 2.11
CA ALA A 68 -2.58 -31.52 3.09
C ALA A 68 -1.11 -31.85 2.76
N GLY A 69 -0.23 -31.68 3.72
CA GLY A 69 1.21 -31.99 3.60
C GLY A 69 2.07 -30.89 2.97
N PHE A 70 1.52 -29.67 2.78
CA PHE A 70 2.26 -28.54 2.24
C PHE A 70 2.67 -27.57 3.38
N MET A 71 3.93 -27.13 3.37
CA MET A 71 4.37 -25.97 4.15
C MET A 71 4.18 -24.75 3.26
N VAL A 72 3.57 -23.70 3.78
CA VAL A 72 3.35 -22.45 3.05
C VAL A 72 4.06 -21.34 3.80
N GLU A 73 5.16 -20.89 3.25
CA GLU A 73 5.85 -19.69 3.69
C GLU A 73 5.83 -18.71 2.53
N GLY A 74 5.28 -17.52 2.75
CA GLY A 74 5.24 -16.56 1.66
C GLY A 74 4.51 -15.28 2.03
N GLY A 75 4.28 -14.47 1.02
CA GLY A 75 3.56 -13.23 1.16
C GLY A 75 2.90 -12.78 -0.12
N ALA A 76 2.00 -11.84 0.02
CA ALA A 76 1.40 -11.11 -1.08
C ALA A 76 1.56 -9.62 -0.81
N PHE A 77 1.77 -8.85 -1.85
CA PHE A 77 1.86 -7.41 -1.71
C PHE A 77 1.14 -6.67 -2.83
N ALA A 78 0.70 -5.47 -2.50
CA ALA A 78 0.24 -4.47 -3.43
C ALA A 78 0.98 -3.17 -3.12
N ASN A 79 1.65 -2.60 -4.12
CA ASN A 79 2.37 -1.36 -4.02
C ASN A 79 1.84 -0.37 -5.07
N TRP A 80 1.13 0.64 -4.61
CA TRP A 80 0.70 1.73 -5.47
C TRP A 80 1.67 2.89 -5.36
N THR A 81 2.08 3.44 -6.49
CA THR A 81 2.99 4.59 -6.56
C THR A 81 2.46 5.62 -7.54
N ALA A 82 2.44 6.87 -7.14
CA ALA A 82 2.16 8.00 -8.02
C ALA A 82 3.37 8.93 -8.06
N LYS A 83 3.79 9.26 -9.28
CA LYS A 83 4.87 10.22 -9.57
C LYS A 83 4.68 10.83 -10.94
N ASN A 84 5.22 12.00 -11.18
CA ASN A 84 5.21 12.56 -12.50
C ASN A 84 6.13 11.78 -13.44
N THR A 85 5.72 11.61 -14.69
CA THR A 85 6.55 11.00 -15.73
C THR A 85 7.76 11.89 -16.06
N ASP A 86 7.58 13.20 -15.99
CA ASP A 86 8.69 14.14 -15.96
C ASP A 86 9.19 14.26 -14.51
N THR A 87 10.37 13.70 -14.25
CA THR A 87 10.97 13.68 -12.91
C THR A 87 11.38 15.08 -12.40
N THR A 88 11.33 16.11 -13.26
CA THR A 88 11.63 17.49 -12.89
C THR A 88 10.41 18.21 -12.32
N GLU A 89 9.19 17.72 -12.60
CA GLU A 89 7.97 18.33 -12.11
C GLU A 89 7.38 17.53 -10.93
N PRO A 90 7.05 18.18 -9.80
CA PRO A 90 6.39 17.50 -8.70
C PRO A 90 4.92 17.19 -9.03
N LEU A 91 4.35 16.26 -8.28
CA LEU A 91 2.90 16.06 -8.22
C LEU A 91 2.26 17.20 -7.45
N LEU A 92 1.31 17.87 -8.03
CA LEU A 92 0.50 18.86 -7.34
C LEU A 92 -0.64 18.13 -6.60
N LEU A 93 -0.63 18.21 -5.27
CA LEU A 93 -1.61 17.54 -4.40
C LEU A 93 -2.78 18.45 -4.07
N ILE A 94 -2.48 19.69 -3.71
CA ILE A 94 -3.47 20.70 -3.32
C ILE A 94 -2.99 22.05 -3.88
N GLY A 95 -3.91 22.87 -4.32
CA GLY A 95 -3.62 24.22 -4.83
C GLY A 95 -3.36 24.27 -6.33
N THR A 96 -2.70 25.33 -6.79
CA THR A 96 -2.34 25.54 -8.19
C THR A 96 -0.86 25.90 -8.33
N ALA A 97 -0.28 25.69 -9.51
CA ALA A 97 1.15 25.88 -9.74
C ALA A 97 1.66 27.30 -9.39
N ASN A 98 0.79 28.31 -9.47
CA ASN A 98 1.17 29.71 -9.26
C ASN A 98 0.74 30.29 -7.91
N ALA A 99 0.03 29.54 -7.07
CA ALA A 99 -0.46 29.94 -5.76
C ALA A 99 0.15 29.08 -4.63
N SER A 100 -0.37 29.24 -3.42
CA SER A 100 -0.08 28.34 -2.31
C SER A 100 -0.45 26.92 -2.70
N ARG A 101 0.45 25.98 -2.42
CA ARG A 101 0.27 24.62 -2.86
C ARG A 101 1.01 23.62 -2.01
N LEU A 102 0.51 22.41 -2.04
CA LEU A 102 1.17 21.21 -1.53
C LEU A 102 1.58 20.34 -2.72
N GLU A 103 2.84 20.02 -2.79
CA GLU A 103 3.40 19.19 -3.85
C GLU A 103 4.30 18.10 -3.28
N ALA A 104 4.54 17.03 -4.03
CA ALA A 104 5.47 15.96 -3.68
C ALA A 104 6.10 15.37 -4.94
N LYS A 105 7.29 14.78 -4.83
CA LYS A 105 7.88 14.04 -5.96
C LYS A 105 7.20 12.70 -6.16
N GLU A 106 6.92 12.00 -5.07
CA GLU A 106 6.33 10.67 -5.10
C GLU A 106 5.39 10.48 -3.90
N ILE A 107 4.28 9.79 -4.14
CA ILE A 107 3.43 9.23 -3.10
C ILE A 107 3.33 7.74 -3.35
N SER A 108 3.46 6.94 -2.30
CA SER A 108 3.26 5.50 -2.37
C SER A 108 2.36 5.00 -1.26
N ALA A 109 1.65 3.91 -1.56
CA ALA A 109 0.88 3.14 -0.59
C ALA A 109 1.21 1.66 -0.79
N PHE A 110 1.66 1.02 0.27
CA PHE A 110 2.05 -0.38 0.30
C PHE A 110 1.16 -1.16 1.26
N LEU A 111 0.69 -2.31 0.82
CA LEU A 111 0.03 -3.32 1.62
C LEU A 111 0.80 -4.63 1.43
N GLY A 112 1.33 -5.17 2.52
CA GLY A 112 1.99 -6.48 2.55
C GLY A 112 1.24 -7.42 3.49
N LEU A 113 1.15 -8.67 3.07
CA LEU A 113 0.68 -9.80 3.85
C LEU A 113 1.81 -10.83 3.82
N GLU A 114 2.33 -11.19 4.98
CA GLU A 114 3.27 -12.29 5.15
C GLU A 114 2.56 -13.40 5.92
N PHE A 115 2.77 -14.62 5.54
CA PHE A 115 2.21 -15.77 6.23
C PHE A 115 3.25 -16.88 6.33
N ASP A 116 3.33 -17.44 7.52
CA ASP A 116 4.07 -18.66 7.83
C ASP A 116 3.06 -19.67 8.37
N TRP A 117 2.92 -20.78 7.67
CA TRP A 117 2.06 -21.86 8.11
C TRP A 117 2.88 -23.12 8.34
N GLN A 118 2.87 -23.58 9.56
CA GLN A 118 3.52 -24.84 9.96
C GLN A 118 2.46 -25.90 10.16
N ALA A 119 2.58 -26.99 9.42
CA ALA A 119 1.60 -28.09 9.40
C ALA A 119 1.38 -28.73 10.79
N GLU A 120 2.32 -28.58 11.71
CA GLU A 120 2.28 -29.18 13.05
C GLU A 120 1.49 -28.36 14.06
N GLU A 121 1.24 -27.07 13.81
CA GLU A 121 0.63 -26.17 14.79
C GLU A 121 -0.83 -25.80 14.52
N GLU A 122 -1.43 -26.21 13.40
CA GLU A 122 -2.79 -25.83 12.97
C GLU A 122 -3.06 -24.30 12.97
N GLN A 123 -2.04 -23.46 13.18
CA GLN A 123 -2.13 -22.01 13.20
C GLN A 123 -1.21 -21.43 12.13
N ALA A 124 -1.77 -20.52 11.35
CA ALA A 124 -1.01 -19.66 10.45
C ALA A 124 -0.65 -18.37 11.20
N ASP A 125 0.62 -18.08 11.33
CA ASP A 125 1.07 -16.75 11.69
C ASP A 125 1.00 -15.87 10.46
N ALA A 126 0.23 -14.80 10.57
CA ALA A 126 0.09 -13.86 9.47
C ALA A 126 0.40 -12.45 9.93
N LYS A 127 1.23 -11.78 9.17
CA LYS A 127 1.67 -10.42 9.41
C LYS A 127 1.13 -9.49 8.35
N VAL A 128 0.61 -8.36 8.79
CA VAL A 128 0.12 -7.30 7.93
C VAL A 128 1.05 -6.11 8.06
N ASN A 129 1.48 -5.57 6.92
CA ASN A 129 2.28 -4.36 6.85
C ASN A 129 1.61 -3.37 5.91
N ILE A 130 1.29 -2.19 6.41
CA ILE A 130 0.70 -1.10 5.63
C ILE A 130 1.64 0.10 5.74
N LYS A 131 1.95 0.74 4.61
CA LYS A 131 2.75 1.97 4.58
C LYS A 131 2.14 2.97 3.63
N ILE A 132 2.13 4.23 4.04
CA ILE A 132 1.83 5.37 3.18
C ILE A 132 3.02 6.31 3.29
N GLU A 133 3.62 6.68 2.17
CA GLU A 133 4.80 7.52 2.14
C GLU A 133 4.63 8.70 1.18
N ILE A 134 5.02 9.88 1.63
CA ILE A 134 5.17 11.08 0.82
C ILE A 134 6.65 11.41 0.79
N LYS A 135 7.26 11.32 -0.39
CA LYS A 135 8.67 11.64 -0.61
C LYS A 135 8.83 13.02 -1.21
N ASP A 136 9.81 13.75 -0.67
CA ASP A 136 10.13 15.10 -1.13
C ASP A 136 8.88 15.96 -1.25
N GLY A 137 8.09 15.98 -0.17
CA GLY A 137 6.93 16.84 -0.02
C GLY A 137 7.36 18.28 0.17
N LYS A 138 6.59 19.23 -0.39
CA LYS A 138 6.83 20.66 -0.24
C LYS A 138 5.52 21.40 -0.07
N LEU A 139 5.42 22.13 1.03
CA LEU A 139 4.35 23.09 1.27
C LEU A 139 4.86 24.48 0.91
N LEU A 140 4.20 25.12 -0.05
CA LEU A 140 4.47 26.49 -0.46
C LEU A 140 3.28 27.36 -0.04
N ILE A 141 3.52 28.39 0.73
CA ILE A 141 2.53 29.40 1.12
C ILE A 141 2.99 30.73 0.56
N LYS A 142 2.25 31.30 -0.40
CA LYS A 142 2.58 32.56 -1.05
C LYS A 142 1.83 33.70 -0.40
N SER A 143 2.54 34.82 -0.20
CA SER A 143 1.96 36.05 0.32
C SER A 143 0.98 36.71 -0.66
N SER A 144 1.06 36.38 -1.95
CA SER A 144 0.22 36.92 -3.02
C SER A 144 -1.17 36.27 -3.14
N ASP A 145 -1.49 35.29 -2.28
CA ASP A 145 -2.84 34.75 -2.23
C ASP A 145 -3.83 35.82 -1.74
N PRO A 146 -5.10 35.77 -2.19
CA PRO A 146 -6.05 36.89 -2.05
C PRO A 146 -6.43 37.25 -0.59
N ASP A 147 -5.99 36.49 0.40
CA ASP A 147 -6.14 36.84 1.80
C ASP A 147 -5.13 37.90 2.22
N GLY A 148 -5.58 39.16 2.20
CA GLY A 148 -4.75 40.29 2.62
C GLY A 148 -4.12 40.20 4.01
N PHE A 149 -4.58 39.26 4.85
CA PHE A 149 -3.99 38.96 6.15
C PHE A 149 -2.63 38.23 5.98
N LEU A 150 -2.54 37.24 5.09
CA LEU A 150 -1.27 36.52 4.84
C LEU A 150 -0.20 37.47 4.27
N ALA A 151 -0.59 38.40 3.40
CA ALA A 151 0.35 39.38 2.85
C ALA A 151 0.99 40.31 3.89
N GLN A 152 0.38 40.44 5.07
CA GLN A 152 0.90 41.30 6.16
C GLN A 152 1.87 40.59 7.11
N ILE A 153 1.80 39.27 7.19
CA ILE A 153 2.58 38.47 8.14
C ILE A 153 3.63 37.58 7.50
N LEU A 154 3.49 37.27 6.21
CA LEU A 154 4.45 36.44 5.48
C LEU A 154 5.53 37.31 4.79
N PRO A 155 6.76 36.78 4.63
CA PRO A 155 7.75 37.37 3.72
C PRO A 155 7.21 37.55 2.32
N GLU A 156 7.72 38.53 1.57
CA GLU A 156 7.29 38.78 0.17
C GLU A 156 7.41 37.54 -0.73
N ASP A 157 8.42 36.70 -0.48
CA ASP A 157 8.65 35.45 -1.21
C ASP A 157 7.80 34.28 -0.70
N GLY A 158 7.01 34.50 0.37
CA GLY A 158 6.24 33.45 1.04
C GLY A 158 7.08 32.53 1.90
N ILE A 159 6.54 31.36 2.25
CA ILE A 159 7.22 30.32 3.05
C ILE A 159 7.21 29.03 2.24
N ALA A 160 8.37 28.35 2.23
CA ALA A 160 8.53 27.02 1.70
C ALA A 160 8.98 26.09 2.83
N LEU A 161 8.27 24.96 3.00
CA LEU A 161 8.61 23.91 3.95
C LEU A 161 8.76 22.61 3.19
N ASP A 162 9.94 22.03 3.22
CA ASP A 162 10.20 20.70 2.70
C ASP A 162 9.94 19.65 3.79
N PHE A 163 9.38 18.50 3.43
CA PHE A 163 9.09 17.42 4.37
C PHE A 163 9.04 16.06 3.69
N GLY A 164 9.27 15.02 4.49
CA GLY A 164 8.98 13.64 4.13
C GLY A 164 8.11 13.02 5.23
N ILE A 165 7.13 12.22 4.86
CA ILE A 165 6.22 11.57 5.82
C ILE A 165 6.10 10.11 5.44
N LEU A 166 6.28 9.22 6.42
CA LEU A 166 5.92 7.81 6.34
C LEU A 166 5.01 7.48 7.52
N ILE A 167 3.84 6.98 7.22
CA ILE A 167 2.89 6.44 8.19
C ILE A 167 2.79 4.94 7.92
N GLY A 168 3.02 4.13 8.93
CA GLY A 168 2.98 2.69 8.82
C GLY A 168 2.15 2.03 9.92
N PHE A 169 1.67 0.87 9.60
CA PHE A 169 1.11 -0.11 10.53
C PHE A 169 1.76 -1.46 10.25
N ASP A 170 2.19 -2.12 11.28
CA ASP A 170 2.74 -3.46 11.25
C ASP A 170 2.08 -4.26 12.38
N SER A 171 1.62 -5.48 12.10
CA SER A 171 0.89 -6.30 13.08
C SER A 171 1.69 -6.61 14.35
N ASP A 172 3.02 -6.65 14.25
CA ASP A 172 3.89 -6.93 15.39
C ASP A 172 4.26 -5.64 16.15
N ARG A 173 4.40 -4.53 15.42
CA ARG A 173 4.91 -3.25 15.94
C ARG A 173 3.80 -2.25 16.26
N GLY A 174 2.63 -2.39 15.63
CA GLY A 174 1.54 -1.41 15.69
C GLY A 174 1.76 -0.23 14.75
N PHE A 175 1.09 0.89 15.02
CA PHE A 175 1.24 2.12 14.25
C PHE A 175 2.58 2.80 14.54
N TYR A 176 3.21 3.31 13.48
CA TYR A 176 4.42 4.11 13.57
C TYR A 176 4.40 5.25 12.57
N PHE A 177 5.18 6.27 12.89
CA PHE A 177 5.32 7.48 12.09
C PHE A 177 6.80 7.85 12.00
N GLU A 178 7.24 8.16 10.80
CA GLU A 178 8.59 8.64 10.52
C GLU A 178 8.47 9.93 9.70
N GLY A 179 9.22 10.94 10.04
CA GLY A 179 9.23 12.22 9.36
C GLY A 179 10.65 12.75 9.19
N SER A 180 10.86 13.49 8.11
CA SER A 180 12.06 14.25 7.85
C SER A 180 11.67 15.65 7.37
N GLY A 181 12.42 16.67 7.75
CA GLY A 181 12.25 18.06 7.37
C GLY A 181 13.58 18.76 7.32
#